data_79393e9bca7a09a5f7cbea20cb6bd106
#
_entry.id   79393e9bca7a09a5f7cbea20cb6bd106
#
_cell.length_a   1.000
_cell.length_b   1.000
_cell.length_c   1.000
_cell.angle_alpha   90.00
_cell.angle_beta   90.00
_cell.angle_gamma   90.00
#
_symmetry.space_group_name_H-M   'P 1'
#
loop_
_entity.id
_entity.type
_entity.pdbx_description
1 polymer ?
#
loop_
_entity_poly.entity_id
_entity_poly.type
_entity_poly.pdbx_seq_one_letter_code
_entity_poly.pdbx_strand_id
1 'polypeptide(L)'
;PYVDIIYIHADINENVQEVIKKIESAGVKAGIAVGISEKLESIYPFLEYVKHVLLLAIPKPGFSGQKFDMEILPWIEELNQHKNRQNFEICLDGGVNQTTVKYLNVESVVSGSFILSAPNPIKNIMLLQTSGEYEKY
;
A
#
# COMPACT_ATOMS: atom_id res chain seq x y z
N PRO A 1 4.42 15.31 -15.55
CA PRO A 1 3.99 13.93 -15.41
C PRO A 1 2.53 13.88 -15.01
N TYR A 2 1.83 12.79 -15.38
CA TYR A 2 0.41 12.58 -15.06
C TYR A 2 0.21 11.72 -13.82
N VAL A 3 1.31 11.30 -13.18
CA VAL A 3 1.32 10.49 -11.96
C VAL A 3 2.28 11.08 -10.94
N ASP A 4 1.96 10.97 -9.67
CA ASP A 4 2.79 11.48 -8.56
C ASP A 4 3.74 10.42 -8.03
N ILE A 5 3.31 9.16 -7.98
CA ILE A 5 4.08 8.05 -7.44
C ILE A 5 3.97 6.85 -8.38
N ILE A 6 5.09 6.18 -8.64
CA ILE A 6 5.15 4.88 -9.31
C ILE A 6 5.68 3.86 -8.31
N TYR A 7 4.89 2.82 -8.05
CA TYR A 7 5.29 1.69 -7.24
C TYR A 7 5.82 0.57 -8.12
N ILE A 8 6.95 -0.02 -7.74
CA ILE A 8 7.54 -1.19 -8.39
C ILE A 8 7.64 -2.34 -7.41
N HIS A 9 7.46 -3.57 -7.87
CA HIS A 9 7.68 -4.76 -7.04
C HIS A 9 9.17 -5.05 -6.86
N ALA A 10 9.52 -5.65 -5.72
CA ALA A 10 10.92 -5.98 -5.42
C ALA A 10 11.45 -7.17 -6.24
N ASP A 11 10.58 -7.97 -6.81
CA ASP A 11 10.88 -9.21 -7.56
C ASP A 11 11.01 -9.03 -9.09
N ILE A 12 11.14 -7.78 -9.55
CA ILE A 12 11.39 -7.51 -10.98
C ILE A 12 12.77 -8.04 -11.40
N ASN A 13 12.91 -8.37 -12.69
CA ASN A 13 14.16 -8.88 -13.24
C ASN A 13 15.27 -7.82 -13.36
N GLU A 14 14.90 -6.55 -13.34
CA GLU A 14 15.81 -5.41 -13.44
C GLU A 14 16.42 -5.09 -12.06
N ASN A 15 17.47 -4.30 -12.05
CA ASN A 15 18.03 -3.74 -10.82
C ASN A 15 17.06 -2.71 -10.24
N VAL A 16 16.42 -3.06 -9.11
CA VAL A 16 15.39 -2.23 -8.46
C VAL A 16 15.90 -0.82 -8.15
N GLN A 17 17.14 -0.67 -7.65
CA GLN A 17 17.71 0.64 -7.33
C GLN A 17 17.90 1.52 -8.58
N GLU A 18 18.30 0.93 -9.70
CA GLU A 18 18.42 1.66 -10.97
C GLU A 18 17.06 2.10 -11.49
N VAL A 19 16.03 1.26 -11.35
CA VAL A 19 14.65 1.61 -11.72
C VAL A 19 14.13 2.74 -10.83
N ILE A 20 14.36 2.68 -9.51
CA ILE A 20 14.02 3.77 -8.57
C ILE A 20 14.65 5.09 -9.03
N LYS A 21 15.96 5.09 -9.28
CA LYS A 21 16.68 6.29 -9.76
C LYS A 21 16.13 6.84 -11.07
N LYS A 22 15.75 5.95 -11.99
CA LYS A 22 15.18 6.32 -13.28
C LYS A 22 13.81 7.00 -13.14
N ILE A 23 12.95 6.47 -12.25
CA ILE A 23 11.65 7.08 -11.93
C ILE A 23 11.85 8.47 -11.33
N GLU A 24 12.72 8.60 -10.34
CA GLU A 24 13.00 9.87 -9.66
C GLU A 24 13.62 10.90 -10.61
N SER A 25 14.50 10.47 -11.52
CA SER A 25 15.10 11.34 -12.54
C SER A 25 14.07 11.89 -13.53
N ALA A 26 12.93 11.21 -13.68
CA ALA A 26 11.80 11.69 -14.49
C ALA A 26 10.89 12.68 -13.73
N GLY A 27 11.22 13.04 -12.48
CA GLY A 27 10.44 13.95 -11.64
C GLY A 27 9.20 13.30 -11.00
N VAL A 28 9.19 11.96 -10.89
CA VAL A 28 8.12 11.17 -10.27
C VAL A 28 8.67 10.52 -9.00
N LYS A 29 7.86 10.40 -7.96
CA LYS A 29 8.25 9.68 -6.74
C LYS A 29 8.28 8.17 -7.00
N ALA A 30 9.29 7.48 -6.49
CA ALA A 30 9.36 6.04 -6.53
C ALA A 30 8.90 5.43 -5.20
N GLY A 31 8.15 4.34 -5.30
CA GLY A 31 7.75 3.50 -4.17
C GLY A 31 8.05 2.04 -4.44
N ILE A 32 8.08 1.25 -3.38
CA ILE A 32 8.24 -0.21 -3.44
C ILE A 32 6.94 -0.89 -3.05
N ALA A 33 6.56 -1.92 -3.79
CA ALA A 33 5.36 -2.70 -3.53
C ALA A 33 5.68 -4.14 -3.14
N VAL A 34 4.86 -4.71 -2.26
CA VAL A 34 4.90 -6.12 -1.88
C VAL A 34 3.49 -6.63 -1.62
N GLY A 35 3.18 -7.80 -2.15
CA GLY A 35 1.89 -8.48 -1.97
C GLY A 35 1.94 -9.58 -0.92
N ILE A 36 0.80 -9.91 -0.34
CA ILE A 36 0.67 -10.93 0.72
C ILE A 36 1.11 -12.33 0.27
N SER A 37 1.18 -12.60 -1.03
CA SER A 37 1.72 -13.85 -1.59
C SER A 37 3.25 -13.87 -1.70
N GLU A 38 3.91 -12.76 -1.39
CA GLU A 38 5.35 -12.60 -1.41
C GLU A 38 5.91 -12.66 0.02
N LYS A 39 7.13 -12.17 0.23
CA LYS A 39 7.76 -12.03 1.55
C LYS A 39 8.00 -10.57 1.87
N LEU A 40 7.57 -10.11 3.04
CA LEU A 40 7.75 -8.72 3.47
C LEU A 40 9.22 -8.32 3.44
N GLU A 41 10.12 -9.19 3.84
CA GLU A 41 11.56 -8.93 3.91
C GLU A 41 12.19 -8.60 2.54
N SER A 42 11.51 -8.94 1.44
CA SER A 42 11.99 -8.62 0.09
C SER A 42 12.13 -7.12 -0.17
N ILE A 43 11.38 -6.28 0.54
CA ILE A 43 11.44 -4.82 0.39
C ILE A 43 12.42 -4.14 1.36
N TYR A 44 12.91 -4.83 2.38
CA TYR A 44 13.78 -4.22 3.41
C TYR A 44 15.04 -3.54 2.85
N PRO A 45 15.75 -4.11 1.85
CA PRO A 45 16.92 -3.47 1.27
C PRO A 45 16.63 -2.10 0.61
N PHE A 46 15.36 -1.82 0.32
CA PHE A 46 14.95 -0.62 -0.41
C PHE A 46 14.35 0.47 0.49
N LEU A 47 14.03 0.15 1.76
CA LEU A 47 13.33 1.08 2.66
C LEU A 47 14.14 2.35 3.01
N GLU A 48 15.44 2.35 2.80
CA GLU A 48 16.27 3.55 2.95
C GLU A 48 16.27 4.44 1.71
N TYR A 49 15.86 3.91 0.54
CA TYR A 49 15.89 4.61 -0.74
C TYR A 49 14.53 5.14 -1.19
N VAL A 50 13.44 4.56 -0.70
CA VAL A 50 12.08 4.94 -1.08
C VAL A 50 11.37 5.69 0.04
N LYS A 51 10.44 6.57 -0.33
CA LYS A 51 9.56 7.28 0.61
C LYS A 51 8.13 6.74 0.63
N HIS A 52 7.84 5.74 -0.17
CA HIS A 52 6.50 5.17 -0.30
C HIS A 52 6.57 3.64 -0.38
N VAL A 53 5.77 2.99 0.45
CA VAL A 53 5.61 1.53 0.49
C VAL A 53 4.15 1.20 0.20
N LEU A 54 3.91 0.31 -0.75
CA LEU A 54 2.57 -0.20 -1.06
C LEU A 54 2.46 -1.65 -0.60
N LEU A 55 1.51 -1.91 0.29
CA LEU A 55 1.12 -3.25 0.70
C LEU A 55 -0.13 -3.68 -0.07
N LEU A 56 -0.10 -4.87 -0.66
CA LEU A 56 -1.22 -5.45 -1.38
C LEU A 56 -1.84 -6.59 -0.53
N ALA A 57 -3.00 -6.31 0.06
CA ALA A 57 -3.71 -7.22 0.96
C ALA A 57 -4.63 -8.21 0.21
N ILE A 58 -4.27 -8.58 -1.01
CA ILE A 58 -4.99 -9.53 -1.86
C ILE A 58 -4.01 -10.52 -2.50
N PRO A 59 -4.41 -11.81 -2.66
CA PRO A 59 -3.49 -12.83 -3.15
C PRO A 59 -3.10 -12.68 -4.64
N LYS A 60 -3.92 -12.00 -5.44
CA LYS A 60 -3.68 -11.81 -6.88
C LYS A 60 -3.84 -10.35 -7.29
N PRO A 61 -2.77 -9.55 -7.25
CA PRO A 61 -2.82 -8.16 -7.74
C PRO A 61 -3.33 -8.05 -9.18
N GLY A 62 -4.04 -6.96 -9.48
CA GLY A 62 -4.61 -6.70 -10.81
C GLY A 62 -6.03 -7.25 -11.03
N PHE A 63 -6.59 -7.97 -10.08
CA PHE A 63 -7.99 -8.46 -10.14
C PHE A 63 -8.80 -7.81 -9.01
N SER A 64 -9.87 -7.10 -9.38
CA SER A 64 -10.77 -6.46 -8.42
C SER A 64 -11.71 -7.47 -7.73
N GLY A 65 -12.33 -7.07 -6.62
CA GLY A 65 -13.34 -7.86 -5.91
C GLY A 65 -12.82 -8.98 -5.03
N GLN A 66 -11.49 -9.07 -4.83
CA GLN A 66 -10.90 -10.01 -3.87
C GLN A 66 -11.12 -9.54 -2.44
N LYS A 67 -11.18 -10.49 -1.51
CA LYS A 67 -11.32 -10.20 -0.09
C LYS A 67 -9.99 -9.72 0.48
N PHE A 68 -10.10 -8.81 1.44
CA PHE A 68 -8.98 -8.37 2.28
C PHE A 68 -8.39 -9.56 3.03
N ASP A 69 -7.09 -9.73 2.94
CA ASP A 69 -6.36 -10.75 3.70
C ASP A 69 -5.85 -10.15 5.01
N MET A 70 -6.38 -10.65 6.13
CA MET A 70 -6.03 -10.17 7.46
C MET A 70 -4.58 -10.46 7.86
N GLU A 71 -3.90 -11.38 7.18
CA GLU A 71 -2.48 -11.67 7.42
C GLU A 71 -1.56 -10.49 7.06
N ILE A 72 -2.07 -9.47 6.37
CA ILE A 72 -1.35 -8.22 6.13
C ILE A 72 -1.16 -7.37 7.39
N LEU A 73 -2.01 -7.54 8.41
CA LEU A 73 -1.99 -6.69 9.61
C LEU A 73 -0.68 -6.82 10.42
N PRO A 74 -0.13 -8.02 10.65
CA PRO A 74 1.21 -8.16 11.23
C PRO A 74 2.31 -7.43 10.44
N TRP A 75 2.21 -7.39 9.11
CA TRP A 75 3.18 -6.67 8.27
C TRP A 75 3.13 -5.16 8.47
N ILE A 76 1.92 -4.60 8.62
CA ILE A 76 1.73 -3.18 8.96
C ILE A 76 2.39 -2.87 10.30
N GLU A 77 2.16 -3.72 11.31
CA GLU A 77 2.75 -3.55 12.64
C GLU A 77 4.29 -3.62 12.57
N GLU A 78 4.84 -4.60 11.84
CA GLU A 78 6.29 -4.76 11.67
C GLU A 78 6.92 -3.55 10.97
N LEU A 79 6.30 -3.05 9.88
CA LEU A 79 6.77 -1.85 9.20
C LEU A 79 6.66 -0.60 10.09
N ASN A 80 5.61 -0.49 10.92
CA ASN A 80 5.45 0.62 11.86
C ASN A 80 6.52 0.62 12.96
N GLN A 81 7.13 -0.53 13.26
CA GLN A 81 8.25 -0.68 14.20
C GLN A 81 9.62 -0.69 13.51
N HIS A 82 9.67 -0.61 12.19
CA HIS A 82 10.92 -0.68 11.46
C HIS A 82 11.82 0.53 11.75
N LYS A 83 13.14 0.30 11.84
CA LYS A 83 14.14 1.35 12.14
C LYS A 83 14.08 2.56 11.19
N ASN A 84 13.67 2.34 9.93
CA ASN A 84 13.55 3.38 8.90
C ASN A 84 12.13 3.95 8.79
N ARG A 85 11.23 3.66 9.75
CA ARG A 85 9.81 4.05 9.67
C ARG A 85 9.58 5.54 9.38
N GLN A 86 10.45 6.39 9.87
CA GLN A 86 10.35 7.84 9.66
C GLN A 86 10.61 8.29 8.20
N ASN A 87 11.14 7.40 7.37
CA ASN A 87 11.56 7.73 6.02
C ASN A 87 10.48 7.46 4.96
N PHE A 88 9.44 6.69 5.28
CA PHE A 88 8.43 6.26 4.31
C PHE A 88 7.02 6.32 4.86
N GLU A 89 6.07 6.49 3.94
CA GLU A 89 4.64 6.35 4.16
C GLU A 89 4.16 4.99 3.65
N ILE A 90 3.19 4.41 4.35
CA ILE A 90 2.57 3.14 3.97
C ILE A 90 1.23 3.43 3.30
N CYS A 91 1.04 2.90 2.10
CA CYS A 91 -0.23 2.80 1.41
C CYS A 91 -0.68 1.34 1.40
N LEU A 92 -1.96 1.08 1.59
CA LEU A 92 -2.52 -0.26 1.51
C LEU A 92 -3.61 -0.34 0.44
N ASP A 93 -3.49 -1.33 -0.43
CA ASP A 93 -4.47 -1.66 -1.47
C ASP A 93 -4.95 -3.11 -1.30
N GLY A 94 -6.22 -3.33 -1.62
CA GLY A 94 -6.81 -4.66 -1.64
C GLY A 94 -7.90 -4.88 -0.60
N GLY A 95 -9.15 -4.87 -1.03
CA GLY A 95 -10.31 -5.20 -0.19
C GLY A 95 -10.63 -4.20 0.91
N VAL A 96 -10.12 -2.98 0.82
CA VAL A 96 -10.38 -1.92 1.81
C VAL A 96 -11.84 -1.47 1.73
N ASN A 97 -12.51 -1.50 2.87
CA ASN A 97 -13.89 -1.06 3.07
C ASN A 97 -14.10 -0.54 4.49
N GLN A 98 -15.32 -0.16 4.83
CA GLN A 98 -15.67 0.39 6.14
C GLN A 98 -15.32 -0.54 7.33
N THR A 99 -15.33 -1.86 7.11
CA THR A 99 -15.04 -2.83 8.17
C THR A 99 -13.53 -2.99 8.38
N THR A 100 -12.75 -3.00 7.29
CA THR A 100 -11.32 -3.28 7.34
C THR A 100 -10.48 -2.04 7.66
N VAL A 101 -10.91 -0.85 7.19
CA VAL A 101 -10.14 0.41 7.34
C VAL A 101 -9.79 0.73 8.79
N LYS A 102 -10.62 0.38 9.75
CA LYS A 102 -10.40 0.65 11.17
C LYS A 102 -9.19 -0.10 11.79
N TYR A 103 -8.73 -1.15 11.14
CA TYR A 103 -7.54 -1.91 11.59
C TYR A 103 -6.23 -1.42 10.95
N LEU A 104 -6.31 -0.42 10.06
CA LEU A 104 -5.19 -0.03 9.23
C LEU A 104 -4.45 1.19 9.81
N ASN A 105 -3.32 0.94 10.48
CA ASN A 105 -2.43 2.00 10.93
C ASN A 105 -1.45 2.37 9.80
N VAL A 106 -1.97 3.04 8.77
CA VAL A 106 -1.24 3.44 7.56
C VAL A 106 -1.61 4.88 7.18
N GLU A 107 -0.78 5.54 6.37
CA GLU A 107 -1.02 6.92 5.96
C GLU A 107 -2.10 7.04 4.88
N SER A 108 -2.23 6.02 4.00
CA SER A 108 -3.21 6.06 2.93
C SER A 108 -3.73 4.67 2.55
N VAL A 109 -4.90 4.64 1.94
CA VAL A 109 -5.54 3.41 1.46
C VAL A 109 -6.07 3.60 0.05
N VAL A 110 -6.06 2.52 -0.72
CA VAL A 110 -6.75 2.41 -2.00
C VAL A 110 -8.00 1.56 -1.81
N SER A 111 -9.15 2.07 -2.23
CA SER A 111 -10.42 1.36 -2.18
C SER A 111 -11.12 1.47 -3.53
N GLY A 112 -11.16 0.38 -4.26
CA GLY A 112 -11.76 0.31 -5.59
C GLY A 112 -13.25 -0.01 -5.55
N SER A 113 -13.61 -1.28 -5.48
CA SER A 113 -14.99 -1.76 -5.60
C SER A 113 -15.94 -1.17 -4.55
N PHE A 114 -15.47 -0.99 -3.31
CA PHE A 114 -16.30 -0.39 -2.25
C PHE A 114 -16.75 1.03 -2.59
N ILE A 115 -15.93 1.82 -3.30
CA ILE A 115 -16.27 3.17 -3.73
C ILE A 115 -16.99 3.14 -5.07
N LEU A 116 -16.38 2.51 -6.09
CA LEU A 116 -16.81 2.64 -7.48
C LEU A 116 -18.11 1.89 -7.78
N SER A 117 -18.39 0.80 -7.05
CA SER A 117 -19.63 0.03 -7.20
C SER A 117 -20.77 0.51 -6.28
N ALA A 118 -20.54 1.54 -5.49
CA ALA A 118 -21.52 2.06 -4.55
C ALA A 118 -22.60 2.90 -5.28
N PRO A 119 -23.86 2.84 -4.85
CA PRO A 119 -24.89 3.77 -5.31
C PRO A 119 -24.56 5.24 -5.06
N ASN A 120 -23.75 5.51 -4.03
CA ASN A 120 -23.26 6.84 -3.71
C ASN A 120 -21.76 6.76 -3.33
N PRO A 121 -20.86 6.89 -4.31
CA PRO A 121 -19.41 6.81 -4.08
C PRO A 121 -18.88 7.84 -3.06
N ILE A 122 -19.41 9.06 -3.08
CA ILE A 122 -19.00 10.14 -2.15
C ILE A 122 -19.29 9.73 -0.70
N LYS A 123 -20.46 9.14 -0.45
CA LYS A 123 -20.80 8.64 0.88
C LYS A 123 -19.80 7.57 1.35
N ASN A 124 -19.41 6.67 0.46
CA ASN A 124 -18.46 5.61 0.81
C ASN A 124 -17.04 6.16 1.05
N ILE A 125 -16.61 7.18 0.33
CA ILE A 125 -15.37 7.91 0.64
C ILE A 125 -15.42 8.50 2.05
N MET A 126 -16.51 9.21 2.38
CA MET A 126 -16.69 9.79 3.71
C MET A 126 -16.71 8.73 4.82
N LEU A 127 -17.34 7.57 4.57
CA LEU A 127 -17.33 6.45 5.51
C LEU A 127 -15.91 5.93 5.77
N LEU A 128 -15.08 5.80 4.75
CA LEU A 128 -13.68 5.40 4.93
C LEU A 128 -12.89 6.44 5.75
N GLN A 129 -13.06 7.72 5.45
CA GLN A 129 -12.36 8.79 6.16
C GLN A 129 -12.76 8.90 7.63
N THR A 130 -14.05 8.70 7.95
CA THR A 130 -14.58 8.82 9.31
C THR A 130 -14.45 7.53 10.13
N SER A 131 -14.32 6.38 9.48
CA SER A 131 -14.11 5.08 10.13
C SER A 131 -12.64 4.74 10.37
N GLY A 132 -11.74 5.62 9.96
CA GLY A 132 -10.29 5.41 10.03
C GLY A 132 -9.68 5.63 11.42
N GLU A 133 -10.46 5.56 12.50
CA GLU A 133 -9.88 5.45 13.84
C GLU A 133 -9.26 4.05 13.97
N TYR A 134 -7.94 4.04 14.07
CA TYR A 134 -7.17 2.81 14.21
C TYR A 134 -7.55 2.06 15.49
N GLU A 135 -8.08 0.86 15.35
CA GLU A 135 -8.32 -0.07 16.42
C GLU A 135 -7.27 -1.20 16.39
N LYS A 136 -6.53 -1.36 17.47
CA LYS A 136 -5.59 -2.48 17.61
C LYS A 136 -6.39 -3.77 17.75
N TYR A 137 -6.14 -4.73 16.87
CA TYR A 137 -6.77 -6.06 16.86
C TYR A 137 -6.12 -7.03 17.83
#